data_5842ba69c3f0cf2dcf8f66fc96b9354a
#
_entry.id   5842ba69c3f0cf2dcf8f66fc96b9354a
#
_cell.length_a   1.000
_cell.length_b   1.000
_cell.length_c   1.000
_cell.angle_alpha   90.00
_cell.angle_beta   90.00
_cell.angle_gamma   90.00
#
_symmetry.space_group_name_H-M   'P 1'
#
loop_
_entity.id
_entity.type
_entity.pdbx_description
1 polymer ?
#
loop_
_entity_poly.entity_id
_entity_poly.type
_entity_poly.pdbx_seq_one_letter_code
_entity_poly.pdbx_strand_id
1 'polypeptide(L)'
;MTTTTHPVQPVERAATPPTEGLAARLNWLRAGVLGANDGIVSVAAVVVGVAAATTSRTAILVAGVAALVGGALSMALGEYVSVSSARDSQRSVIASARRSASDGRRTDLLVDHLTGLGLSRSTAQRAAEEIDTQPDAAAREAAYLAAAGIDEDDVVSPWHAALASALAFVSGALLPFATVLLVAVQARIPATIVAVLVALAVLGATGARLGGAPVARPTVRVVLGGGLALAATYLIGSLLGVGIA
;
A
#
# COMPACT_ATOMS: atom_id res chain seq x y z
N MET A 1 32.03 -55.98 -0.22
CA MET A 1 31.13 -54.93 -0.72
C MET A 1 31.35 -53.70 0.17
N THR A 2 32.14 -52.75 -0.30
CA THR A 2 32.50 -51.53 0.44
C THR A 2 31.52 -50.43 0.02
N THR A 3 30.63 -50.06 0.91
CA THR A 3 29.67 -48.96 0.72
C THR A 3 30.43 -47.66 0.88
N THR A 4 30.64 -46.94 -0.22
CA THR A 4 31.23 -45.60 -0.24
C THR A 4 30.14 -44.60 0.14
N THR A 5 30.16 -44.10 1.37
CA THR A 5 29.35 -42.97 1.80
C THR A 5 29.96 -41.71 1.23
N HIS A 6 29.30 -41.13 0.21
CA HIS A 6 29.61 -39.76 -0.24
C HIS A 6 29.19 -38.75 0.85
N PRO A 7 30.10 -37.84 1.26
CA PRO A 7 29.70 -36.74 2.16
C PRO A 7 28.73 -35.82 1.41
N VAL A 8 27.57 -35.62 1.97
CA VAL A 8 26.62 -34.60 1.52
C VAL A 8 27.30 -33.24 1.70
N GLN A 9 27.62 -32.61 0.56
CA GLN A 9 28.09 -31.22 0.59
C GLN A 9 26.97 -30.30 1.14
N PRO A 10 27.29 -29.30 2.00
CA PRO A 10 26.32 -28.32 2.43
C PRO A 10 25.74 -27.66 1.18
N VAL A 11 24.44 -27.74 1.00
CA VAL A 11 23.73 -26.97 -0.04
C VAL A 11 23.99 -25.50 0.27
N GLU A 12 24.85 -24.89 -0.55
CA GLU A 12 25.09 -23.46 -0.54
C GLU A 12 23.69 -22.82 -0.65
N ARG A 13 23.30 -22.03 0.36
CA ARG A 13 22.00 -21.34 0.38
C ARG A 13 21.84 -20.65 -0.96
N ALA A 14 21.03 -21.22 -1.83
CA ALA A 14 20.60 -20.55 -3.05
C ALA A 14 20.05 -19.20 -2.59
N ALA A 15 20.65 -18.13 -3.12
CA ALA A 15 20.22 -16.76 -2.81
C ALA A 15 18.70 -16.71 -3.01
N THR A 16 17.99 -16.42 -1.94
CA THR A 16 16.53 -16.23 -1.95
C THR A 16 16.19 -15.31 -3.11
N PRO A 17 15.25 -15.67 -3.99
CA PRO A 17 14.92 -14.79 -5.11
C PRO A 17 14.44 -13.45 -4.56
N PRO A 18 14.70 -12.31 -5.23
CA PRO A 18 14.42 -10.95 -4.75
C PRO A 18 12.93 -10.60 -4.69
N THR A 19 12.05 -11.57 -4.50
CA THR A 19 10.59 -11.42 -4.47
C THR A 19 10.09 -10.76 -3.18
N GLU A 20 10.72 -11.03 -2.03
CA GLU A 20 10.34 -10.43 -0.75
C GLU A 20 10.54 -8.91 -0.74
N GLY A 21 11.67 -8.43 -1.24
CA GLY A 21 11.92 -6.99 -1.40
C GLY A 21 11.01 -6.31 -2.43
N LEU A 22 10.48 -7.06 -3.41
CA LEU A 22 9.58 -6.53 -4.42
C LEU A 22 8.17 -6.28 -3.86
N ALA A 23 7.61 -7.21 -3.09
CA ALA A 23 6.28 -7.05 -2.49
C ALA A 23 6.25 -5.88 -1.51
N ALA A 24 7.22 -5.78 -0.60
CA ALA A 24 7.36 -4.66 0.32
C ALA A 24 7.52 -3.32 -0.42
N ARG A 25 8.34 -3.28 -1.48
CA ARG A 25 8.54 -2.09 -2.32
C ARG A 25 7.28 -1.67 -3.05
N LEU A 26 6.51 -2.63 -3.59
CA LEU A 26 5.25 -2.34 -4.27
C LEU A 26 4.18 -1.84 -3.29
N ASN A 27 4.11 -2.39 -2.08
CA ASN A 27 3.20 -1.92 -1.03
C ASN A 27 3.54 -0.50 -0.59
N TRP A 28 4.81 -0.18 -0.36
CA TRP A 28 5.25 1.17 -0.02
C TRP A 28 4.94 2.18 -1.14
N LEU A 29 5.24 1.81 -2.39
CA LEU A 29 4.93 2.62 -3.56
C LEU A 29 3.42 2.88 -3.68
N ARG A 30 2.61 1.85 -3.50
CA ARG A 30 1.15 1.96 -3.52
C ARG A 30 0.65 2.95 -2.46
N ALA A 31 1.11 2.82 -1.22
CA ALA A 31 0.72 3.72 -0.12
C ALA A 31 1.13 5.16 -0.40
N GLY A 32 2.36 5.38 -0.87
CA GLY A 32 2.86 6.71 -1.22
C GLY A 32 2.11 7.36 -2.38
N VAL A 33 1.89 6.62 -3.48
CA VAL A 33 1.13 7.13 -4.64
C VAL A 33 -0.32 7.40 -4.27
N LEU A 34 -0.96 6.50 -3.51
CA LEU A 34 -2.34 6.66 -3.06
C LEU A 34 -2.49 7.88 -2.15
N GLY A 35 -1.62 8.02 -1.15
CA GLY A 35 -1.65 9.16 -0.23
C GLY A 35 -1.41 10.49 -0.95
N ALA A 36 -0.40 10.59 -1.82
CA ALA A 36 -0.13 11.80 -2.58
C ALA A 36 -1.26 12.15 -3.55
N ASN A 37 -1.83 11.15 -4.25
CA ASN A 37 -2.98 11.35 -5.14
C ASN A 37 -4.19 11.91 -4.37
N ASP A 38 -4.51 11.31 -3.23
CA ASP A 38 -5.64 11.74 -2.42
C ASP A 38 -5.41 13.15 -1.83
N GLY A 39 -4.20 13.45 -1.37
CA GLY A 39 -3.84 14.80 -0.92
C GLY A 39 -4.00 15.86 -2.02
N ILE A 40 -3.54 15.57 -3.24
CA ILE A 40 -3.69 16.47 -4.38
C ILE A 40 -5.17 16.69 -4.70
N VAL A 41 -5.94 15.60 -4.91
CA VAL A 41 -7.32 15.69 -5.39
C VAL A 41 -8.27 16.21 -4.30
N SER A 42 -8.20 15.67 -3.09
CA SER A 42 -9.15 16.00 -2.01
C SER A 42 -9.02 17.44 -1.55
N VAL A 43 -7.79 17.92 -1.35
CA VAL A 43 -7.59 19.32 -0.95
C VAL A 43 -7.89 20.27 -2.11
N ALA A 44 -7.49 19.94 -3.33
CA ALA A 44 -7.84 20.72 -4.52
C ALA A 44 -9.36 20.86 -4.70
N ALA A 45 -10.10 19.77 -4.56
CA ALA A 45 -11.54 19.74 -4.66
C ALA A 45 -12.20 20.69 -3.66
N VAL A 46 -11.76 20.66 -2.40
CA VAL A 46 -12.29 21.55 -1.36
C VAL A 46 -11.94 23.01 -1.65
N VAL A 47 -10.66 23.33 -1.93
CA VAL A 47 -10.25 24.73 -2.11
C VAL A 47 -10.81 25.35 -3.40
N VAL A 48 -10.91 24.56 -4.49
CA VAL A 48 -11.54 25.01 -5.75
C VAL A 48 -13.05 25.20 -5.56
N GLY A 49 -13.73 24.26 -4.89
CA GLY A 49 -15.16 24.38 -4.61
C GLY A 49 -15.49 25.62 -3.76
N VAL A 50 -14.74 25.86 -2.68
CA VAL A 50 -14.93 27.07 -1.86
C VAL A 50 -14.54 28.34 -2.62
N ALA A 51 -13.45 28.32 -3.39
CA ALA A 51 -13.03 29.46 -4.20
C ALA A 51 -14.03 29.81 -5.32
N ALA A 52 -14.81 28.83 -5.81
CA ALA A 52 -15.90 29.05 -6.76
C ALA A 52 -17.14 29.68 -6.08
N ALA A 53 -17.37 29.37 -4.81
CA ALA A 53 -18.48 29.92 -4.03
C ALA A 53 -18.20 31.34 -3.46
N THR A 54 -16.93 31.67 -3.14
CA THR A 54 -16.57 32.95 -2.50
C THR A 54 -15.17 33.41 -2.85
N THR A 55 -14.96 34.71 -2.86
CA THR A 55 -13.65 35.35 -2.99
C THR A 55 -12.90 35.50 -1.66
N SER A 56 -13.56 35.18 -0.52
CA SER A 56 -12.99 35.30 0.81
C SER A 56 -11.76 34.41 1.02
N ARG A 57 -10.61 35.05 1.18
CA ARG A 57 -9.34 34.34 1.43
C ARG A 57 -9.39 33.58 2.76
N THR A 58 -10.05 34.11 3.77
CA THR A 58 -10.17 33.45 5.06
C THR A 58 -11.01 32.17 4.97
N ALA A 59 -12.13 32.20 4.25
CA ALA A 59 -12.96 30.99 4.05
C ALA A 59 -12.19 29.89 3.32
N ILE A 60 -11.46 30.24 2.26
CA ILE A 60 -10.63 29.29 1.49
C ILE A 60 -9.50 28.73 2.37
N LEU A 61 -8.83 29.58 3.15
CA LEU A 61 -7.76 29.17 4.06
C LEU A 61 -8.28 28.20 5.13
N VAL A 62 -9.36 28.52 5.81
CA VAL A 62 -9.95 27.68 6.85
C VAL A 62 -10.39 26.33 6.29
N ALA A 63 -11.08 26.33 5.14
CA ALA A 63 -11.52 25.11 4.49
C ALA A 63 -10.34 24.25 4.02
N GLY A 64 -9.32 24.88 3.44
CA GLY A 64 -8.12 24.18 2.98
C GLY A 64 -7.29 23.58 4.12
N VAL A 65 -7.11 24.31 5.23
CA VAL A 65 -6.43 23.77 6.43
C VAL A 65 -7.24 22.62 7.04
N ALA A 66 -8.56 22.79 7.16
CA ALA A 66 -9.43 21.73 7.66
C ALA A 66 -9.35 20.46 6.80
N ALA A 67 -9.38 20.61 5.46
CA ALA A 67 -9.23 19.50 4.52
C ALA A 67 -7.84 18.83 4.63
N LEU A 68 -6.77 19.64 4.75
CA LEU A 68 -5.41 19.14 4.88
C LEU A 68 -5.21 18.34 6.18
N VAL A 69 -5.60 18.93 7.32
CA VAL A 69 -5.44 18.29 8.64
C VAL A 69 -6.38 17.09 8.78
N GLY A 70 -7.65 17.25 8.44
CA GLY A 70 -8.63 16.18 8.51
C GLY A 70 -8.29 15.01 7.60
N GLY A 71 -7.85 15.29 6.36
CA GLY A 71 -7.42 14.29 5.41
C GLY A 71 -6.15 13.55 5.86
N ALA A 72 -5.13 14.27 6.34
CA ALA A 72 -3.91 13.65 6.86
C ALA A 72 -4.19 12.72 8.05
N LEU A 73 -5.03 13.17 9.00
CA LEU A 73 -5.43 12.33 10.14
C LEU A 73 -6.26 11.12 9.71
N SER A 74 -7.20 11.32 8.78
CA SER A 74 -8.02 10.22 8.24
C SER A 74 -7.17 9.16 7.55
N MET A 75 -6.21 9.58 6.70
CA MET A 75 -5.27 8.68 6.04
C MET A 75 -4.38 7.94 7.04
N ALA A 76 -3.83 8.64 8.04
CA ALA A 76 -3.02 8.02 9.09
C ALA A 76 -3.79 6.95 9.87
N LEU A 77 -5.00 7.30 10.34
CA LEU A 77 -5.83 6.39 11.11
C LEU A 77 -6.34 5.20 10.26
N GLY A 78 -6.72 5.47 9.02
CA GLY A 78 -7.16 4.42 8.09
C GLY A 78 -6.06 3.39 7.83
N GLU A 79 -4.84 3.86 7.54
CA GLU A 79 -3.69 2.99 7.31
C GLU A 79 -3.29 2.24 8.59
N TYR A 80 -3.27 2.92 9.74
CA TYR A 80 -3.01 2.28 11.02
C TYR A 80 -3.98 1.13 11.32
N VAL A 81 -5.29 1.37 11.17
CA VAL A 81 -6.33 0.36 11.42
C VAL A 81 -6.22 -0.79 10.42
N SER A 82 -6.02 -0.49 9.14
CA SER A 82 -5.89 -1.49 8.08
C SER A 82 -4.71 -2.42 8.33
N VAL A 83 -3.52 -1.86 8.59
CA VAL A 83 -2.29 -2.64 8.84
C VAL A 83 -2.38 -3.38 10.17
N SER A 84 -2.97 -2.77 11.22
CA SER A 84 -3.19 -3.47 12.50
C SER A 84 -4.12 -4.66 12.34
N SER A 85 -5.23 -4.51 11.62
CA SER A 85 -6.19 -5.59 11.37
C SER A 85 -5.58 -6.73 10.55
N ALA A 86 -4.79 -6.39 9.52
CA ALA A 86 -4.05 -7.40 8.75
C ALA A 86 -3.06 -8.16 9.63
N ARG A 87 -2.31 -7.45 10.49
CA ARG A 87 -1.37 -8.03 11.45
C ARG A 87 -2.05 -8.94 12.48
N ASP A 88 -3.20 -8.53 13.00
CA ASP A 88 -3.96 -9.33 13.97
C ASP A 88 -4.53 -10.59 13.32
N SER A 89 -5.02 -10.49 12.08
CA SER A 89 -5.46 -11.64 11.28
C SER A 89 -4.31 -12.61 11.03
N GLN A 90 -3.14 -12.12 10.63
CA GLN A 90 -1.94 -12.91 10.39
C GLN A 90 -1.50 -13.64 11.67
N ARG A 91 -1.45 -12.93 12.80
CA ARG A 91 -1.14 -13.55 14.11
C ARG A 91 -2.13 -14.63 14.51
N SER A 92 -3.42 -14.44 14.24
CA SER A 92 -4.46 -15.44 14.49
C SER A 92 -4.26 -16.70 13.64
N VAL A 93 -3.90 -16.55 12.37
CA VAL A 93 -3.59 -17.66 11.46
C VAL A 93 -2.33 -18.40 11.94
N ILE A 94 -1.27 -17.69 12.30
CA ILE A 94 -0.03 -18.27 12.88
C ILE A 94 -0.36 -19.04 14.16
N ALA A 95 -1.10 -18.46 15.09
CA ALA A 95 -1.52 -19.13 16.33
C ALA A 95 -2.38 -20.36 16.07
N SER A 96 -3.23 -20.34 15.05
CA SER A 96 -4.03 -21.49 14.62
C SER A 96 -3.16 -22.60 14.02
N ALA A 97 -2.23 -22.22 13.13
CA ALA A 97 -1.27 -23.16 12.54
C ALA A 97 -0.40 -23.83 13.62
N ARG A 98 0.09 -23.05 14.61
CA ARG A 98 0.85 -23.57 15.75
C ARG A 98 0.03 -24.56 16.59
N ARG A 99 -1.25 -24.31 16.84
CA ARG A 99 -2.13 -25.26 17.55
C ARG A 99 -2.38 -26.54 16.74
N SER A 100 -2.70 -26.42 15.47
CA SER A 100 -2.88 -27.57 14.58
C SER A 100 -1.61 -28.42 14.46
N ALA A 101 -0.48 -27.76 14.58
CA ALA A 101 0.84 -28.38 14.57
C ALA A 101 1.12 -29.23 15.83
N SER A 102 0.51 -28.94 17.01
CA SER A 102 0.64 -29.76 18.20
C SER A 102 -0.18 -31.07 18.14
N ASP A 103 -1.16 -31.16 17.25
CA ASP A 103 -2.11 -32.29 17.16
C ASP A 103 -1.68 -33.40 16.17
N GLY A 104 -0.39 -33.51 15.83
CA GLY A 104 0.12 -34.58 14.94
C GLY A 104 -0.15 -34.35 13.44
N ARG A 105 -0.81 -33.27 13.06
CA ARG A 105 -1.13 -32.91 11.66
C ARG A 105 -0.03 -32.12 10.94
N ARG A 106 1.13 -31.92 11.59
CA ARG A 106 2.26 -31.18 11.00
C ARG A 106 2.75 -31.80 9.72
N THR A 107 3.03 -33.08 9.79
CA THR A 107 3.56 -33.86 8.67
C THR A 107 2.60 -33.85 7.49
N ASP A 108 1.28 -33.99 7.76
CA ASP A 108 0.26 -33.97 6.70
C ASP A 108 0.21 -32.61 5.97
N LEU A 109 0.29 -31.49 6.68
CA LEU A 109 0.35 -30.14 6.06
C LEU A 109 1.57 -29.97 5.17
N LEU A 110 2.76 -30.42 5.63
CA LEU A 110 3.97 -30.39 4.82
C LEU A 110 3.85 -31.29 3.59
N VAL A 111 3.32 -32.51 3.74
CA VAL A 111 3.12 -33.44 2.63
C VAL A 111 2.17 -32.86 1.59
N ASP A 112 1.07 -32.26 2.02
CA ASP A 112 0.09 -31.64 1.11
C ASP A 112 0.71 -30.43 0.37
N HIS A 113 1.44 -29.59 1.09
CA HIS A 113 2.16 -28.46 0.48
C HIS A 113 3.19 -28.92 -0.56
N LEU A 114 4.07 -29.84 -0.17
CA LEU A 114 5.11 -30.36 -1.06
C LEU A 114 4.53 -31.11 -2.27
N THR A 115 3.40 -31.80 -2.09
CA THR A 115 2.67 -32.43 -3.19
C THR A 115 2.05 -31.37 -4.12
N GLY A 116 1.54 -30.28 -3.56
CA GLY A 116 1.05 -29.10 -4.33
C GLY A 116 2.15 -28.44 -5.17
N LEU A 117 3.41 -28.51 -4.74
CA LEU A 117 4.58 -28.05 -5.50
C LEU A 117 5.03 -29.05 -6.59
N GLY A 118 4.35 -30.19 -6.75
CA GLY A 118 4.62 -31.18 -7.81
C GLY A 118 5.48 -32.37 -7.38
N LEU A 119 5.81 -32.52 -6.09
CA LEU A 119 6.49 -33.72 -5.62
C LEU A 119 5.54 -34.91 -5.56
N SER A 120 6.08 -36.13 -5.81
CA SER A 120 5.30 -37.35 -5.54
C SER A 120 5.01 -37.47 -4.05
N ARG A 121 3.85 -38.03 -3.68
CA ARG A 121 3.45 -38.19 -2.27
C ARG A 121 4.50 -38.92 -1.43
N SER A 122 5.15 -39.94 -1.99
CA SER A 122 6.21 -40.69 -1.31
C SER A 122 7.49 -39.87 -1.08
N THR A 123 7.82 -38.94 -1.99
CA THR A 123 8.94 -38.02 -1.82
C THR A 123 8.59 -36.94 -0.82
N ALA A 124 7.37 -36.39 -0.89
CA ALA A 124 6.86 -35.40 0.04
C ALA A 124 6.82 -35.93 1.49
N GLN A 125 6.40 -37.18 1.69
CA GLN A 125 6.41 -37.81 3.02
C GLN A 125 7.81 -37.92 3.60
N ARG A 126 8.80 -38.41 2.82
CA ARG A 126 10.18 -38.51 3.29
C ARG A 126 10.78 -37.14 3.60
N ALA A 127 10.51 -36.14 2.78
CA ALA A 127 10.98 -34.78 3.04
C ALA A 127 10.33 -34.17 4.29
N ALA A 128 9.05 -34.41 4.51
CA ALA A 128 8.35 -33.93 5.71
C ALA A 128 8.88 -34.60 6.99
N GLU A 129 9.17 -35.90 6.97
CA GLU A 129 9.81 -36.62 8.07
C GLU A 129 11.22 -36.11 8.36
N GLU A 130 12.01 -35.82 7.31
CA GLU A 130 13.35 -35.26 7.47
C GLU A 130 13.31 -33.86 8.07
N ILE A 131 12.36 -33.01 7.66
CA ILE A 131 12.15 -31.69 8.24
C ILE A 131 11.74 -31.80 9.71
N ASP A 132 10.84 -32.74 10.06
CA ASP A 132 10.35 -32.91 11.44
C ASP A 132 11.44 -33.40 12.40
N THR A 133 12.42 -34.14 11.90
CA THR A 133 13.57 -34.64 12.67
C THR A 133 14.75 -33.67 12.77
N GLN A 134 14.72 -32.51 12.09
CA GLN A 134 15.80 -31.55 12.17
C GLN A 134 16.00 -31.03 13.61
N PRO A 135 17.23 -30.89 14.08
CA PRO A 135 17.51 -30.41 15.44
C PRO A 135 17.18 -28.94 15.63
N ASP A 136 17.20 -28.13 14.56
CA ASP A 136 16.86 -26.71 14.62
C ASP A 136 15.35 -26.51 14.65
N ALA A 137 14.83 -26.14 15.83
CA ALA A 137 13.41 -25.89 16.04
C ALA A 137 12.88 -24.68 15.23
N ALA A 138 13.73 -23.67 15.02
CA ALA A 138 13.35 -22.48 14.25
C ALA A 138 13.21 -22.81 12.75
N ALA A 139 14.13 -23.61 12.20
CA ALA A 139 14.06 -24.07 10.81
C ALA A 139 12.83 -24.96 10.57
N ARG A 140 12.48 -25.84 11.52
CA ARG A 140 11.24 -26.62 11.47
C ARG A 140 10.01 -25.74 11.45
N GLU A 141 9.95 -24.78 12.37
CA GLU A 141 8.79 -23.87 12.46
C GLU A 141 8.64 -23.03 11.19
N ALA A 142 9.72 -22.50 10.64
CA ALA A 142 9.71 -21.76 9.39
C ALA A 142 9.16 -22.60 8.22
N ALA A 143 9.55 -23.88 8.11
CA ALA A 143 9.04 -24.78 7.10
C ALA A 143 7.52 -25.01 7.24
N TYR A 144 6.99 -25.14 8.46
CA TYR A 144 5.56 -25.29 8.70
C TYR A 144 4.76 -24.03 8.40
N LEU A 145 5.30 -22.86 8.74
CA LEU A 145 4.68 -21.58 8.43
C LEU A 145 4.64 -21.35 6.91
N ALA A 146 5.75 -21.66 6.22
CA ALA A 146 5.80 -21.61 4.77
C ALA A 146 4.78 -22.55 4.11
N ALA A 147 4.64 -23.79 4.63
CA ALA A 147 3.62 -24.73 4.16
C ALA A 147 2.18 -24.25 4.41
N ALA A 148 1.96 -23.47 5.46
CA ALA A 148 0.70 -22.79 5.73
C ALA A 148 0.49 -21.50 4.91
N GLY A 149 1.46 -21.13 4.04
CA GLY A 149 1.40 -19.89 3.27
C GLY A 149 1.64 -18.63 4.09
N ILE A 150 2.32 -18.74 5.23
CA ILE A 150 2.57 -17.66 6.16
C ILE A 150 4.02 -17.23 6.05
N ASP A 151 4.25 -15.93 5.75
CA ASP A 151 5.54 -15.29 5.81
C ASP A 151 5.61 -14.40 7.06
N GLU A 152 6.53 -14.68 7.99
CA GLU A 152 6.69 -13.92 9.23
C GLU A 152 7.39 -12.57 8.99
N ASP A 153 8.16 -12.42 7.91
CA ASP A 153 8.93 -11.21 7.61
C ASP A 153 8.08 -10.06 7.02
N ASP A 154 6.83 -10.34 6.63
CA ASP A 154 5.93 -9.37 5.99
C ASP A 154 5.17 -8.47 7.01
N VAL A 155 5.59 -8.45 8.28
CA VAL A 155 4.91 -7.70 9.35
C VAL A 155 5.29 -6.22 9.33
N VAL A 156 4.60 -5.45 8.49
CA VAL A 156 4.74 -3.98 8.44
C VAL A 156 4.29 -3.35 9.77
N SER A 157 5.05 -2.36 10.26
CA SER A 157 4.66 -1.59 11.44
C SER A 157 3.48 -0.67 11.14
N PRO A 158 2.34 -0.77 11.86
CA PRO A 158 1.18 0.10 11.64
C PRO A 158 1.50 1.59 11.80
N TRP A 159 2.39 1.94 12.73
CA TRP A 159 2.81 3.32 12.95
C TRP A 159 3.64 3.88 11.80
N HIS A 160 4.56 3.10 11.25
CA HIS A 160 5.35 3.53 10.08
C HIS A 160 4.46 3.70 8.85
N ALA A 161 3.50 2.79 8.64
CA ALA A 161 2.55 2.88 7.54
C ALA A 161 1.66 4.12 7.68
N ALA A 162 1.11 4.36 8.87
CA ALA A 162 0.28 5.53 9.19
C ALA A 162 1.01 6.86 8.93
N LEU A 163 2.25 6.97 9.43
CA LEU A 163 3.05 8.17 9.25
C LEU A 163 3.42 8.40 7.77
N ALA A 164 3.82 7.35 7.07
CA ALA A 164 4.15 7.43 5.64
C ALA A 164 2.94 7.89 4.81
N SER A 165 1.75 7.35 5.10
CA SER A 165 0.50 7.71 4.44
C SER A 165 0.12 9.18 4.70
N ALA A 166 0.20 9.63 5.96
CA ALA A 166 -0.05 11.03 6.30
C ALA A 166 0.92 12.00 5.62
N LEU A 167 2.22 11.68 5.61
CA LEU A 167 3.24 12.50 4.95
C LEU A 167 3.05 12.56 3.43
N ALA A 168 2.68 11.44 2.81
CA ALA A 168 2.36 11.39 1.40
C ALA A 168 1.15 12.28 1.07
N PHE A 169 0.07 12.19 1.88
CA PHE A 169 -1.12 13.05 1.74
C PHE A 169 -0.77 14.53 1.87
N VAL A 170 -0.07 14.92 2.94
CA VAL A 170 0.34 16.32 3.16
C VAL A 170 1.18 16.82 2.00
N SER A 171 2.15 16.04 1.54
CA SER A 171 3.03 16.42 0.41
C SER A 171 2.22 16.71 -0.86
N GLY A 172 1.22 15.88 -1.16
CA GLY A 172 0.31 16.11 -2.29
C GLY A 172 -0.58 17.33 -2.10
N ALA A 173 -1.11 17.51 -0.89
CA ALA A 173 -2.04 18.60 -0.54
C ALA A 173 -1.41 19.99 -0.56
N LEU A 174 -0.11 20.10 -0.30
CA LEU A 174 0.60 21.39 -0.30
C LEU A 174 0.51 22.13 -1.63
N LEU A 175 0.52 21.42 -2.74
CA LEU A 175 0.49 22.04 -4.08
C LEU A 175 -0.82 22.81 -4.33
N PRO A 176 -2.02 22.20 -4.30
CA PRO A 176 -3.28 22.92 -4.52
C PRO A 176 -3.52 23.98 -3.46
N PHE A 177 -3.16 23.73 -2.21
CA PHE A 177 -3.33 24.69 -1.12
C PHE A 177 -2.46 25.93 -1.33
N ALA A 178 -1.17 25.75 -1.67
CA ALA A 178 -0.27 26.87 -1.97
C ALA A 178 -0.74 27.64 -3.20
N THR A 179 -1.14 26.95 -4.27
CA THR A 179 -1.55 27.59 -5.51
C THR A 179 -2.78 28.50 -5.30
N VAL A 180 -3.81 28.01 -4.59
CA VAL A 180 -5.01 28.80 -4.35
C VAL A 180 -4.78 30.01 -3.47
N LEU A 181 -3.77 29.99 -2.59
CA LEU A 181 -3.43 31.10 -1.70
C LEU A 181 -2.47 32.13 -2.30
N LEU A 182 -1.53 31.68 -3.12
CA LEU A 182 -0.45 32.53 -3.65
C LEU A 182 -0.83 33.21 -4.96
N VAL A 183 -1.74 32.63 -5.74
CA VAL A 183 -2.15 33.19 -7.03
C VAL A 183 -3.24 34.25 -6.84
N ALA A 184 -3.22 35.27 -7.71
CA ALA A 184 -4.23 36.34 -7.72
C ALA A 184 -5.64 35.79 -7.88
N VAL A 185 -6.64 36.50 -7.29
CA VAL A 185 -8.04 36.04 -7.20
C VAL A 185 -8.61 35.61 -8.55
N GLN A 186 -8.33 36.36 -9.61
CA GLN A 186 -8.85 36.14 -10.96
C GLN A 186 -8.29 34.87 -11.62
N ALA A 187 -7.05 34.48 -11.27
CA ALA A 187 -6.35 33.36 -11.88
C ALA A 187 -6.26 32.13 -10.95
N ARG A 188 -6.69 32.22 -9.66
CA ARG A 188 -6.47 31.17 -8.66
C ARG A 188 -7.11 29.84 -9.04
N ILE A 189 -8.36 29.85 -9.52
CA ILE A 189 -9.07 28.61 -9.88
C ILE A 189 -8.41 27.94 -11.11
N PRO A 190 -8.27 28.61 -12.27
CA PRO A 190 -7.65 27.98 -13.41
C PRO A 190 -6.18 27.56 -13.16
N ALA A 191 -5.42 28.37 -12.43
CA ALA A 191 -4.05 28.01 -12.06
C ALA A 191 -4.00 26.76 -11.17
N THR A 192 -4.89 26.65 -10.18
CA THR A 192 -4.97 25.47 -9.30
C THR A 192 -5.37 24.24 -10.10
N ILE A 193 -6.36 24.33 -10.99
CA ILE A 193 -6.78 23.20 -11.84
C ILE A 193 -5.60 22.72 -12.71
N VAL A 194 -4.92 23.64 -13.40
CA VAL A 194 -3.78 23.28 -14.27
C VAL A 194 -2.65 22.66 -13.45
N ALA A 195 -2.27 23.25 -12.31
CA ALA A 195 -1.21 22.74 -11.46
C ALA A 195 -1.53 21.32 -10.95
N VAL A 196 -2.78 21.10 -10.54
CA VAL A 196 -3.26 19.79 -10.07
C VAL A 196 -3.23 18.75 -11.19
N LEU A 197 -3.76 19.05 -12.38
CA LEU A 197 -3.75 18.11 -13.50
C LEU A 197 -2.33 17.74 -13.93
N VAL A 198 -1.41 18.71 -13.93
CA VAL A 198 0.02 18.44 -14.19
C VAL A 198 0.62 17.56 -13.10
N ALA A 199 0.36 17.85 -11.82
CA ALA A 199 0.85 17.03 -10.73
C ALA A 199 0.31 15.59 -10.78
N LEU A 200 -0.97 15.41 -11.10
CA LEU A 200 -1.58 14.10 -11.30
C LEU A 200 -0.99 13.35 -12.50
N ALA A 201 -0.67 14.05 -13.58
CA ALA A 201 0.01 13.44 -14.72
C ALA A 201 1.42 12.96 -14.36
N VAL A 202 2.19 13.78 -13.63
CA VAL A 202 3.51 13.40 -13.11
C VAL A 202 3.42 12.23 -12.15
N LEU A 203 2.47 12.28 -11.19
CA LEU A 203 2.27 11.22 -10.21
C LEU A 203 1.86 9.90 -10.87
N GLY A 204 0.92 9.94 -11.81
CA GLY A 204 0.48 8.77 -12.57
C GLY A 204 1.60 8.16 -13.42
N ALA A 205 2.41 9.03 -14.06
CA ALA A 205 3.54 8.59 -14.87
C ALA A 205 4.67 7.98 -14.03
N THR A 206 5.02 8.62 -12.91
CA THR A 206 6.07 8.12 -12.00
C THR A 206 5.64 6.83 -11.31
N GLY A 207 4.41 6.76 -10.79
CA GLY A 207 3.87 5.56 -10.18
C GLY A 207 3.84 4.38 -11.15
N ALA A 208 3.43 4.60 -12.40
CA ALA A 208 3.43 3.56 -13.44
C ALA A 208 4.85 3.07 -13.75
N ARG A 209 5.84 3.99 -13.91
CA ARG A 209 7.25 3.62 -14.17
C ARG A 209 7.85 2.82 -13.03
N LEU A 210 7.64 3.25 -11.78
CA LEU A 210 8.16 2.56 -10.60
C LEU A 210 7.52 1.17 -10.41
N GLY A 211 6.24 1.03 -10.80
CA GLY A 211 5.51 -0.24 -10.80
C GLY A 211 5.73 -1.11 -12.04
N GLY A 212 6.59 -0.70 -12.99
CA GLY A 212 6.85 -1.47 -14.22
C GLY A 212 5.66 -1.54 -15.19
N ALA A 213 4.66 -0.66 -15.06
CA ALA A 213 3.45 -0.66 -15.89
C ALA A 213 3.54 0.33 -17.07
N PRO A 214 2.75 0.12 -18.16
CA PRO A 214 2.63 1.09 -19.25
C PRO A 214 2.11 2.44 -18.73
N VAL A 215 2.88 3.53 -18.98
CA VAL A 215 2.66 4.85 -18.37
C VAL A 215 1.32 5.49 -18.77
N ALA A 216 0.90 5.34 -20.03
CA ALA A 216 -0.22 6.11 -20.58
C ALA A 216 -1.57 5.83 -19.87
N ARG A 217 -1.95 4.56 -19.70
CA ARG A 217 -3.24 4.19 -19.12
C ARG A 217 -3.43 4.63 -17.66
N PRO A 218 -2.48 4.38 -16.73
CA PRO A 218 -2.59 4.86 -15.34
C PRO A 218 -2.62 6.38 -15.27
N THR A 219 -1.77 7.08 -16.04
CA THR A 219 -1.72 8.54 -16.07
C THR A 219 -3.06 9.13 -16.52
N VAL A 220 -3.61 8.67 -17.65
CA VAL A 220 -4.91 9.15 -18.14
C VAL A 220 -6.03 8.90 -17.12
N ARG A 221 -6.04 7.74 -16.47
CA ARG A 221 -7.05 7.42 -15.46
C ARG A 221 -7.01 8.38 -14.27
N VAL A 222 -5.81 8.68 -13.76
CA VAL A 222 -5.63 9.57 -12.61
C VAL A 222 -6.00 11.02 -12.99
N VAL A 223 -5.57 11.50 -14.16
CA VAL A 223 -5.87 12.85 -14.65
C VAL A 223 -7.38 13.03 -14.91
N LEU A 224 -8.02 12.06 -15.54
CA LEU A 224 -9.47 12.12 -15.79
C LEU A 224 -10.26 12.07 -14.47
N GLY A 225 -9.90 11.18 -13.55
CA GLY A 225 -10.55 11.09 -12.24
C GLY A 225 -10.44 12.38 -11.44
N GLY A 226 -9.23 12.93 -11.32
CA GLY A 226 -8.99 14.21 -10.66
C GLY A 226 -9.70 15.38 -11.38
N GLY A 227 -9.65 15.41 -12.70
CA GLY A 227 -10.37 16.44 -13.49
C GLY A 227 -11.87 16.41 -13.26
N LEU A 228 -12.48 15.22 -13.22
CA LEU A 228 -13.92 15.06 -12.92
C LEU A 228 -14.26 15.52 -11.49
N ALA A 229 -13.42 15.19 -10.49
CA ALA A 229 -13.61 15.63 -9.13
C ALA A 229 -13.56 17.17 -9.02
N LEU A 230 -12.57 17.81 -9.66
CA LEU A 230 -12.47 19.28 -9.70
C LEU A 230 -13.64 19.93 -10.42
N ALA A 231 -14.08 19.39 -11.55
CA ALA A 231 -15.23 19.90 -12.28
C ALA A 231 -16.51 19.82 -11.44
N ALA A 232 -16.76 18.70 -10.78
CA ALA A 232 -17.92 18.51 -9.93
C ALA A 232 -17.93 19.51 -8.76
N THR A 233 -16.80 19.64 -8.06
CA THR A 233 -16.73 20.58 -6.90
C THR A 233 -16.77 22.03 -7.31
N TYR A 234 -16.18 22.40 -8.45
CA TYR A 234 -16.30 23.73 -9.02
C TYR A 234 -17.76 24.08 -9.35
N LEU A 235 -18.48 23.16 -10.02
CA LEU A 235 -19.89 23.35 -10.33
C LEU A 235 -20.75 23.51 -9.08
N ILE A 236 -20.57 22.65 -8.09
CA ILE A 236 -21.28 22.74 -6.81
C ILE A 236 -20.98 24.08 -6.11
N GLY A 237 -19.70 24.46 -6.03
CA GLY A 237 -19.29 25.73 -5.44
C GLY A 237 -19.90 26.95 -6.16
N SER A 238 -19.90 26.94 -7.49
CA SER A 238 -20.51 28.00 -8.30
C SER A 238 -22.02 28.13 -8.07
N LEU A 239 -22.74 27.00 -7.99
CA LEU A 239 -24.17 26.98 -7.76
C LEU A 239 -24.52 27.49 -6.35
N LEU A 240 -23.78 27.10 -5.33
CA LEU A 240 -23.97 27.55 -3.96
C LEU A 240 -23.59 29.02 -3.81
N GLY A 241 -22.55 29.49 -4.48
CA GLY A 241 -22.14 30.90 -4.45
C GLY A 241 -23.17 31.88 -5.01
N VAL A 242 -23.85 31.49 -6.08
CA VAL A 242 -24.96 32.30 -6.65
C VAL A 242 -26.20 32.35 -5.74
N GLY A 243 -26.43 31.28 -4.97
CA GLY A 243 -27.59 31.21 -4.07
C GLY A 243 -27.43 31.97 -2.73
N ILE A 244 -26.23 32.46 -2.41
CA ILE A 244 -25.91 33.16 -1.16
C ILE A 244 -25.63 34.67 -1.38
N ALA A 245 -25.48 35.11 -2.63
CA ALA A 245 -25.31 36.51 -3.02
C ALA A 245 -26.65 37.20 -3.25
#